data_d65ace6e46cacc4130e1584c36f63604
#
_entry.id   d65ace6e46cacc4130e1584c36f63604
#
_cell.length_a   1.000
_cell.length_b   1.000
_cell.length_c   1.000
_cell.angle_alpha   90.00
_cell.angle_beta   90.00
_cell.angle_gamma   90.00
#
_symmetry.space_group_name_H-M   'P 1'
#
loop_
_entity.id
_entity.type
_entity.pdbx_description
1 polymer ?
#
loop_
_entity_poly.entity_id
_entity_poly.type
_entity_poly.pdbx_seq_one_letter_code
_entity_poly.pdbx_strand_id
1 'polypeptide(L)'
;TVNTAAPTTAHKKLVGILLTIVFALTCLPAALAVDLNVDAGFYFKQSRGGTCTLASAAMMLRRRAYFDGRTDWVDVTENSVRSTAWSNGLAHSFTYREMQVAYATLPSNNQEKTQLLIQLLAQHPEGIVLYDRTQPHAVLLTDYTNGVFYCSDPAGNISSGRIPLTSSSVSIAQAS
;
A
#
# COMPACT_ATOMS: atom_id res chain seq x y z
N THR A 1 -64.89 -5.81 -33.58
CA THR A 1 -64.46 -6.17 -32.22
C THR A 1 -62.97 -6.05 -32.12
N VAL A 2 -62.51 -5.00 -31.47
CA VAL A 2 -61.10 -4.74 -31.22
C VAL A 2 -60.81 -5.12 -29.77
N ASN A 3 -59.90 -6.09 -29.57
CA ASN A 3 -59.45 -6.50 -28.24
C ASN A 3 -58.20 -5.70 -27.86
N THR A 4 -58.34 -4.82 -26.85
CA THR A 4 -57.19 -4.11 -26.26
C THR A 4 -56.68 -4.89 -25.05
N ALA A 5 -55.45 -5.40 -25.13
CA ALA A 5 -54.78 -6.05 -24.03
C ALA A 5 -54.25 -5.00 -23.03
N ALA A 6 -54.50 -5.24 -21.74
CA ALA A 6 -54.04 -4.40 -20.65
C ALA A 6 -52.51 -4.53 -20.47
N PRO A 7 -51.81 -3.45 -20.04
CA PRO A 7 -50.36 -3.51 -19.83
C PRO A 7 -50.01 -4.34 -18.58
N THR A 8 -49.10 -5.24 -18.75
CA THR A 8 -48.61 -6.19 -17.72
C THR A 8 -47.90 -5.48 -16.58
N THR A 9 -48.25 -5.86 -15.37
CA THR A 9 -47.74 -5.40 -14.06
C THR A 9 -46.24 -5.67 -13.79
N ALA A 10 -45.51 -6.18 -14.78
CA ALA A 10 -44.08 -6.60 -14.63
C ALA A 10 -43.10 -5.41 -14.51
N HIS A 11 -43.40 -4.27 -15.17
CA HIS A 11 -42.45 -3.13 -15.16
C HIS A 11 -42.35 -2.39 -13.80
N LYS A 12 -43.43 -2.40 -12.98
CA LYS A 12 -43.40 -1.72 -11.69
C LYS A 12 -42.55 -2.42 -10.64
N LYS A 13 -42.41 -3.73 -10.70
CA LYS A 13 -41.56 -4.51 -9.77
C LYS A 13 -40.05 -4.38 -10.09
N LEU A 14 -39.70 -4.23 -11.36
CA LEU A 14 -38.28 -4.12 -11.79
C LEU A 14 -37.68 -2.76 -11.39
N VAL A 15 -38.50 -1.67 -11.51
CA VAL A 15 -38.03 -0.33 -11.11
C VAL A 15 -37.84 -0.23 -9.60
N GLY A 16 -38.69 -0.88 -8.79
CA GLY A 16 -38.53 -0.91 -7.33
C GLY A 16 -37.24 -1.65 -6.87
N ILE A 17 -36.92 -2.75 -7.51
CA ILE A 17 -35.71 -3.54 -7.20
C ILE A 17 -34.46 -2.77 -7.60
N LEU A 18 -34.45 -2.10 -8.76
CA LEU A 18 -33.30 -1.32 -9.21
C LEU A 18 -33.02 -0.11 -8.30
N LEU A 19 -34.09 0.56 -7.81
CA LEU A 19 -33.93 1.69 -6.89
C LEU A 19 -33.39 1.25 -5.52
N THR A 20 -33.79 0.08 -5.04
CA THR A 20 -33.31 -0.46 -3.76
C THR A 20 -31.83 -0.86 -3.85
N ILE A 21 -31.39 -1.40 -4.98
CA ILE A 21 -29.96 -1.77 -5.20
C ILE A 21 -29.09 -0.52 -5.29
N VAL A 22 -29.54 0.54 -5.97
CA VAL A 22 -28.82 1.82 -6.06
C VAL A 22 -28.70 2.48 -4.68
N PHE A 23 -29.74 2.41 -3.85
CA PHE A 23 -29.70 2.98 -2.50
C PHE A 23 -28.82 2.19 -1.53
N ALA A 24 -28.71 0.87 -1.70
CA ALA A 24 -27.82 0.03 -0.91
C ALA A 24 -26.32 0.25 -1.26
N LEU A 25 -26.02 0.66 -2.50
CA LEU A 25 -24.65 0.98 -2.91
C LEU A 25 -24.16 2.35 -2.42
N THR A 26 -25.08 3.27 -2.10
CA THR A 26 -24.70 4.62 -1.63
C THR A 26 -24.56 4.73 -0.11
N CYS A 27 -24.93 3.69 0.64
CA CYS A 27 -24.83 3.63 2.09
C CYS A 27 -23.67 2.74 2.59
N LEU A 28 -22.63 2.51 1.79
CA LEU A 28 -21.36 2.06 2.36
C LEU A 28 -20.87 3.21 3.27
N PRO A 29 -20.72 2.98 4.59
CA PRO A 29 -20.06 3.97 5.42
C PRO A 29 -18.72 4.25 4.75
N ALA A 30 -18.47 5.53 4.43
CA ALA A 30 -17.10 5.94 4.15
C ALA A 30 -16.32 5.54 5.41
N ALA A 31 -15.67 4.37 5.37
CA ALA A 31 -14.67 4.03 6.36
C ALA A 31 -13.78 5.28 6.37
N LEU A 32 -13.73 5.97 7.50
CA LEU A 32 -12.83 7.08 7.68
C LEU A 32 -11.48 6.53 7.24
N ALA A 33 -11.03 6.98 6.07
CA ALA A 33 -9.76 6.54 5.53
C ALA A 33 -8.73 7.02 6.54
N VAL A 34 -8.29 6.13 7.41
CA VAL A 34 -7.19 6.42 8.33
C VAL A 34 -6.04 6.78 7.42
N ASP A 35 -5.57 8.02 7.51
CA ASP A 35 -4.38 8.42 6.77
C ASP A 35 -3.17 7.76 7.40
N LEU A 36 -2.90 6.53 6.96
CA LEU A 36 -1.78 5.73 7.44
C LEU A 36 -0.43 6.41 7.25
N ASN A 37 -0.38 7.45 6.42
CA ASN A 37 0.85 8.19 6.16
C ASN A 37 1.17 9.16 7.30
N VAL A 38 0.17 9.51 8.10
CA VAL A 38 0.32 10.45 9.24
C VAL A 38 0.36 9.70 10.58
N ASP A 39 -0.17 8.48 10.64
CA ASP A 39 -0.21 7.72 11.89
C ASP A 39 1.16 7.13 12.22
N ALA A 40 1.75 7.65 13.29
CA ALA A 40 3.02 7.16 13.85
C ALA A 40 3.00 5.67 14.23
N GLY A 41 1.83 5.05 14.38
CA GLY A 41 1.69 3.63 14.68
C GLY A 41 2.22 2.71 13.57
N PHE A 42 2.32 3.21 12.33
CA PHE A 42 2.83 2.43 11.18
C PHE A 42 4.30 2.67 10.88
N TYR A 43 4.91 3.68 11.50
CA TYR A 43 6.31 4.01 11.32
C TYR A 43 7.15 3.47 12.49
N PHE A 44 8.32 2.92 12.18
CA PHE A 44 9.36 2.66 13.17
C PHE A 44 10.74 2.71 12.55
N LYS A 45 11.72 3.11 13.37
CA LYS A 45 13.13 3.11 12.97
C LYS A 45 13.66 1.70 12.80
N GLN A 46 14.60 1.54 11.89
CA GLN A 46 15.41 0.33 11.82
C GLN A 46 16.13 0.09 13.15
N SER A 47 16.18 -1.16 13.60
CA SER A 47 16.75 -1.52 14.90
C SER A 47 18.29 -1.35 14.94
N ARG A 48 18.93 -1.41 13.77
CA ARG A 48 20.40 -1.26 13.62
C ARG A 48 20.76 -0.85 12.19
N GLY A 49 22.00 -0.40 11.99
CA GLY A 49 22.51 -0.12 10.65
C GLY A 49 22.43 -1.35 9.73
N GLY A 50 22.10 -1.14 8.45
CA GLY A 50 22.00 -2.19 7.45
C GLY A 50 20.67 -2.98 7.44
N THR A 51 19.67 -2.62 8.27
CA THR A 51 18.37 -3.30 8.27
C THR A 51 17.23 -2.45 7.67
N CYS A 52 17.57 -1.44 6.87
CA CYS A 52 16.59 -0.54 6.26
C CYS A 52 15.56 -1.29 5.38
N THR A 53 16.00 -2.26 4.58
CA THR A 53 15.10 -3.09 3.76
C THR A 53 14.13 -3.91 4.62
N LEU A 54 14.61 -4.49 5.71
CA LEU A 54 13.79 -5.28 6.63
C LEU A 54 12.78 -4.39 7.37
N ALA A 55 13.21 -3.23 7.87
CA ALA A 55 12.32 -2.29 8.55
C ALA A 55 11.25 -1.74 7.59
N SER A 56 11.63 -1.38 6.36
CA SER A 56 10.68 -0.95 5.32
C SER A 56 9.68 -2.05 4.96
N ALA A 57 10.13 -3.30 4.81
CA ALA A 57 9.25 -4.43 4.56
C ALA A 57 8.30 -4.70 5.75
N ALA A 58 8.78 -4.56 6.97
CA ALA A 58 7.94 -4.73 8.15
C ALA A 58 6.88 -3.62 8.28
N MET A 59 7.20 -2.37 7.95
CA MET A 59 6.22 -1.28 7.88
C MET A 59 5.17 -1.54 6.79
N MET A 60 5.58 -1.99 5.60
CA MET A 60 4.67 -2.38 4.51
C MET A 60 3.71 -3.49 4.95
N LEU A 61 4.22 -4.57 5.55
CA LEU A 61 3.43 -5.69 6.02
C LEU A 61 2.49 -5.29 7.18
N ARG A 62 2.92 -4.39 8.06
CA ARG A 62 2.08 -3.84 9.12
C ARG A 62 0.88 -3.08 8.55
N ARG A 63 1.11 -2.24 7.53
CA ARG A 63 0.06 -1.52 6.81
C ARG A 63 -0.86 -2.50 6.08
N ARG A 64 -0.30 -3.51 5.41
CA ARG A 64 -1.10 -4.56 4.75
C ARG A 64 -1.98 -5.31 5.74
N ALA A 65 -1.44 -5.75 6.88
CA ALA A 65 -2.21 -6.43 7.93
C ALA A 65 -3.37 -5.57 8.44
N TYR A 66 -3.15 -4.25 8.57
CA TYR A 66 -4.20 -3.31 8.94
C TYR A 66 -5.30 -3.22 7.87
N PHE A 67 -4.94 -3.06 6.59
CA PHE A 67 -5.90 -3.03 5.48
C PHE A 67 -6.70 -4.33 5.36
N ASP A 68 -6.09 -5.45 5.64
CA ASP A 68 -6.74 -6.77 5.66
C ASP A 68 -7.66 -6.95 6.91
N GLY A 69 -7.79 -5.92 7.76
CA GLY A 69 -8.63 -5.95 8.97
C GLY A 69 -8.11 -6.84 10.09
N ARG A 70 -6.81 -7.18 10.07
CA ARG A 70 -6.20 -8.06 11.08
C ARG A 70 -6.06 -7.33 12.41
N THR A 71 -6.48 -7.95 13.49
CA THR A 71 -6.35 -7.38 14.83
C THR A 71 -4.92 -7.43 15.37
N ASP A 72 -4.08 -8.33 14.82
CA ASP A 72 -2.68 -8.54 15.19
C ASP A 72 -1.68 -7.69 14.36
N TRP A 73 -2.16 -6.66 13.66
CA TRP A 73 -1.30 -5.81 12.82
C TRP A 73 -0.19 -5.10 13.62
N VAL A 74 -0.43 -4.79 14.88
CA VAL A 74 0.55 -4.16 15.78
C VAL A 74 1.75 -5.07 16.08
N ASP A 75 1.57 -6.39 15.97
CA ASP A 75 2.61 -7.40 16.23
C ASP A 75 3.53 -7.59 15.00
N VAL A 76 3.24 -6.94 13.87
CA VAL A 76 4.14 -6.91 12.72
C VAL A 76 5.26 -5.93 13.01
N THR A 77 6.42 -6.43 13.34
CA THR A 77 7.62 -5.68 13.72
C THR A 77 8.83 -6.12 12.90
N GLU A 78 9.91 -5.35 12.92
CA GLU A 78 11.16 -5.76 12.28
C GLU A 78 11.62 -7.14 12.76
N ASN A 79 11.52 -7.42 14.08
CA ASN A 79 11.90 -8.71 14.64
C ASN A 79 11.01 -9.86 14.20
N SER A 80 9.69 -9.66 14.13
CA SER A 80 8.77 -10.72 13.71
C SER A 80 8.92 -11.08 12.23
N VAL A 81 9.24 -10.10 11.37
CA VAL A 81 9.51 -10.33 9.95
C VAL A 81 10.89 -10.94 9.73
N ARG A 82 11.87 -10.59 10.56
CA ARG A 82 13.25 -11.08 10.47
C ARG A 82 13.35 -12.60 10.44
N SER A 83 12.62 -13.29 11.29
CA SER A 83 12.67 -14.76 11.39
C SER A 83 12.25 -15.46 10.10
N THR A 84 11.43 -14.80 9.27
CA THR A 84 10.89 -15.37 8.03
C THR A 84 11.66 -14.92 6.79
N ALA A 85 12.10 -13.65 6.76
CA ALA A 85 12.50 -12.97 5.54
C ALA A 85 13.95 -12.53 5.50
N TRP A 86 14.75 -12.81 6.54
CA TRP A 86 16.12 -12.28 6.64
C TRP A 86 17.18 -13.36 6.76
N SER A 87 18.07 -13.42 5.75
CA SER A 87 19.31 -14.20 5.79
C SER A 87 20.39 -13.42 5.06
N ASN A 88 21.23 -12.67 5.79
CA ASN A 88 22.24 -11.74 5.25
C ASN A 88 21.68 -10.66 4.30
N GLY A 89 20.38 -10.38 4.36
CA GLY A 89 19.62 -9.45 3.55
C GLY A 89 18.17 -9.85 3.52
N LEU A 90 17.30 -8.96 3.02
CA LEU A 90 15.89 -9.26 2.81
C LEU A 90 15.74 -10.23 1.64
N ALA A 91 14.97 -11.29 1.81
CA ALA A 91 14.60 -12.20 0.73
C ALA A 91 13.82 -11.45 -0.37
N HIS A 92 14.09 -11.75 -1.65
CA HIS A 92 13.41 -11.11 -2.77
C HIS A 92 11.90 -11.43 -2.80
N SER A 93 11.52 -12.65 -2.39
CA SER A 93 10.13 -13.05 -2.28
C SER A 93 9.96 -13.96 -1.07
N PHE A 94 8.91 -13.75 -0.31
CA PHE A 94 8.62 -14.54 0.88
C PHE A 94 7.14 -14.43 1.26
N THR A 95 6.69 -15.31 2.14
CA THR A 95 5.35 -15.25 2.72
C THR A 95 5.47 -15.02 4.23
N TYR A 96 4.80 -14.01 4.73
CA TYR A 96 4.72 -13.70 6.15
C TYR A 96 3.26 -13.66 6.60
N ARG A 97 2.87 -14.55 7.52
CA ARG A 97 1.48 -14.65 8.02
C ARG A 97 0.44 -14.61 6.89
N GLU A 98 0.63 -15.42 5.85
CA GLU A 98 -0.22 -15.50 4.64
C GLU A 98 -0.11 -14.31 3.67
N MET A 99 0.54 -13.21 4.05
CA MET A 99 0.83 -12.10 3.15
C MET A 99 2.03 -12.43 2.26
N GLN A 100 1.81 -12.43 0.96
CA GLN A 100 2.88 -12.66 -0.03
C GLN A 100 3.60 -11.36 -0.35
N VAL A 101 4.92 -11.39 -0.33
CA VAL A 101 5.80 -10.32 -0.79
C VAL A 101 6.52 -10.83 -2.04
N ALA A 102 6.44 -10.06 -3.11
CA ALA A 102 7.10 -10.35 -4.36
C ALA A 102 8.09 -9.24 -4.72
N TYR A 103 9.21 -9.63 -5.31
CA TYR A 103 10.17 -8.71 -5.91
C TYR A 103 9.72 -8.35 -7.33
N ALA A 104 9.88 -7.08 -7.69
CA ALA A 104 9.70 -6.60 -9.05
C ALA A 104 10.94 -5.83 -9.51
N THR A 105 11.37 -6.05 -10.74
CA THR A 105 12.46 -5.29 -11.34
C THR A 105 11.91 -4.01 -11.95
N LEU A 106 12.51 -2.89 -11.62
CA LEU A 106 12.16 -1.60 -12.20
C LEU A 106 12.82 -1.41 -13.58
N PRO A 107 12.15 -0.73 -14.51
CA PRO A 107 12.75 -0.33 -15.78
C PRO A 107 14.01 0.54 -15.59
N SER A 108 14.91 0.55 -16.55
CA SER A 108 16.09 1.43 -16.52
C SER A 108 15.74 2.88 -16.88
N ASN A 109 14.71 3.08 -17.70
CA ASN A 109 14.23 4.41 -18.08
C ASN A 109 13.49 5.07 -16.91
N ASN A 110 13.89 6.28 -16.53
CA ASN A 110 13.34 6.99 -15.37
C ASN A 110 11.86 7.36 -15.53
N GLN A 111 11.40 7.65 -16.72
CA GLN A 111 9.99 7.98 -16.98
C GLN A 111 9.12 6.73 -16.82
N GLU A 112 9.53 5.61 -17.42
CA GLU A 112 8.82 4.33 -17.27
C GLU A 112 8.83 3.85 -15.83
N LYS A 113 9.96 3.99 -15.13
CA LYS A 113 10.10 3.68 -13.70
C LYS A 113 9.12 4.50 -12.86
N THR A 114 9.04 5.81 -13.10
CA THR A 114 8.10 6.71 -12.41
C THR A 114 6.65 6.28 -12.63
N GLN A 115 6.28 6.01 -13.89
CA GLN A 115 4.94 5.56 -14.24
C GLN A 115 4.57 4.22 -13.59
N LEU A 116 5.51 3.26 -13.61
CA LEU A 116 5.30 1.97 -12.97
C LEU A 116 5.11 2.12 -11.44
N LEU A 117 5.93 2.93 -10.79
CA LEU A 117 5.80 3.17 -9.34
C LEU A 117 4.46 3.81 -8.98
N ILE A 118 3.97 4.76 -9.80
CA ILE A 118 2.63 5.36 -9.61
C ILE A 118 1.53 4.29 -9.73
N GLN A 119 1.61 3.43 -10.75
CA GLN A 119 0.65 2.35 -10.96
C GLN A 119 0.68 1.33 -9.80
N LEU A 120 1.88 0.95 -9.35
CA LEU A 120 2.03 0.02 -8.24
C LEU A 120 1.47 0.61 -6.94
N LEU A 121 1.72 1.88 -6.64
CA LEU A 121 1.16 2.54 -5.44
C LEU A 121 -0.38 2.60 -5.48
N ALA A 122 -0.98 2.75 -6.66
CA ALA A 122 -2.43 2.69 -6.80
C ALA A 122 -3.01 1.29 -6.52
N GLN A 123 -2.22 0.23 -6.76
CA GLN A 123 -2.62 -1.17 -6.52
C GLN A 123 -2.22 -1.66 -5.12
N HIS A 124 -1.22 -1.04 -4.50
CA HIS A 124 -0.61 -1.42 -3.24
C HIS A 124 -0.68 -0.26 -2.24
N PRO A 125 -1.85 0.00 -1.63
CA PRO A 125 -2.00 1.08 -0.66
C PRO A 125 -1.16 0.89 0.60
N GLU A 126 -0.69 -0.33 0.85
CA GLU A 126 0.28 -0.65 1.90
C GLU A 126 1.66 -0.04 1.64
N GLY A 127 1.95 0.33 0.39
CA GLY A 127 3.22 0.90 -0.05
C GLY A 127 4.15 -0.12 -0.70
N ILE A 128 5.31 0.37 -1.15
CA ILE A 128 6.33 -0.40 -1.89
C ILE A 128 7.68 -0.16 -1.25
N VAL A 129 8.44 -1.23 -0.97
CA VAL A 129 9.84 -1.10 -0.53
C VAL A 129 10.68 -0.71 -1.73
N LEU A 130 11.27 0.47 -1.69
CA LEU A 130 12.15 1.01 -2.72
C LEU A 130 13.60 0.97 -2.23
N TYR A 131 14.50 0.37 -3.00
CA TYR A 131 15.91 0.24 -2.67
C TYR A 131 16.79 1.00 -3.67
N ASP A 132 17.72 1.79 -3.17
CA ASP A 132 18.76 2.48 -3.96
C ASP A 132 20.09 1.77 -3.78
N ARG A 133 20.67 1.30 -4.89
CA ARG A 133 21.94 0.55 -4.88
C ARG A 133 23.16 1.44 -4.72
N THR A 134 23.05 2.70 -5.14
CA THR A 134 24.18 3.65 -5.09
C THR A 134 24.37 4.25 -3.71
N GLN A 135 23.26 4.37 -2.98
CA GLN A 135 23.21 4.77 -1.59
C GLN A 135 22.60 3.61 -0.81
N PRO A 136 23.31 2.53 -0.45
CA PRO A 136 22.72 1.28 0.02
C PRO A 136 21.67 1.50 1.12
N HIS A 137 20.49 1.94 0.72
CA HIS A 137 19.39 2.34 1.59
C HIS A 137 18.05 1.97 0.98
N ALA A 138 17.07 1.71 1.83
CA ALA A 138 15.69 1.45 1.44
C ALA A 138 14.72 2.27 2.27
N VAL A 139 13.64 2.64 1.63
CA VAL A 139 12.49 3.32 2.25
C VAL A 139 11.20 2.58 1.89
N LEU A 140 10.16 2.79 2.67
CA LEU A 140 8.81 2.44 2.27
C LEU A 140 8.21 3.60 1.48
N LEU A 141 8.05 3.45 0.16
CA LEU A 141 7.32 4.40 -0.67
C LEU A 141 5.83 4.25 -0.35
N THR A 142 5.16 5.34 0.05
CA THR A 142 3.81 5.28 0.60
C THR A 142 2.74 5.81 -0.33
N ASP A 143 3.02 6.90 -1.04
CA ASP A 143 2.07 7.50 -1.96
C ASP A 143 2.73 8.44 -2.98
N TYR A 144 1.92 8.86 -3.96
CA TYR A 144 2.28 9.88 -4.94
C TYR A 144 1.15 10.93 -4.98
N THR A 145 1.44 12.15 -4.57
CA THR A 145 0.46 13.22 -4.47
C THR A 145 1.02 14.51 -5.01
N ASN A 146 0.28 15.20 -5.89
CA ASN A 146 0.66 16.48 -6.48
C ASN A 146 2.06 16.48 -7.14
N GLY A 147 2.41 15.39 -7.82
CA GLY A 147 3.70 15.29 -8.51
C GLY A 147 4.87 14.88 -7.61
N VAL A 148 4.63 14.59 -6.33
CA VAL A 148 5.64 14.24 -5.34
C VAL A 148 5.43 12.84 -4.82
N PHE A 149 6.49 12.03 -4.82
CA PHE A 149 6.52 10.77 -4.09
C PHE A 149 6.80 11.03 -2.61
N TYR A 150 6.12 10.29 -1.76
CA TYR A 150 6.32 10.30 -0.30
C TYR A 150 6.76 8.94 0.18
N CYS A 151 7.49 8.94 1.29
CA CYS A 151 8.02 7.71 1.88
C CYS A 151 8.08 7.77 3.40
N SER A 152 8.18 6.59 4.01
CA SER A 152 8.63 6.40 5.40
C SER A 152 10.08 5.94 5.36
N ASP A 153 10.98 6.72 5.96
CA ASP A 153 12.41 6.42 5.98
C ASP A 153 12.82 5.81 7.34
N PRO A 154 13.21 4.52 7.37
CA PRO A 154 13.54 3.85 8.62
C PRO A 154 14.85 4.36 9.28
N ALA A 155 15.71 5.08 8.55
CA ALA A 155 16.90 5.72 9.12
C ALA A 155 16.62 7.13 9.63
N GLY A 156 15.49 7.73 9.27
CA GLY A 156 15.12 9.10 9.60
C GLY A 156 14.83 9.34 11.09
N ASN A 157 14.95 10.59 11.51
CA ASN A 157 14.56 11.08 12.85
C ASN A 157 13.16 11.69 12.85
N ILE A 158 12.23 11.11 12.12
CA ILE A 158 10.90 11.67 11.90
C ILE A 158 9.89 11.03 12.84
N SER A 159 9.02 11.87 13.39
CA SER A 159 7.91 11.46 14.25
C SER A 159 6.67 11.06 13.45
N SER A 160 6.63 11.35 12.16
CA SER A 160 5.57 10.95 11.22
C SER A 160 6.14 10.03 10.14
N GLY A 161 5.36 9.04 9.72
CA GLY A 161 5.80 8.08 8.71
C GLY A 161 5.92 8.64 7.29
N ARG A 162 5.68 9.94 7.05
CA ARG A 162 5.57 10.50 5.70
C ARG A 162 6.45 11.71 5.50
N ILE A 163 7.44 11.58 4.61
CA ILE A 163 8.25 12.68 4.11
C ILE A 163 8.30 12.64 2.58
N PRO A 164 8.57 13.76 1.89
CA PRO A 164 8.91 13.73 0.47
C PRO A 164 10.11 12.79 0.24
N LEU A 165 10.06 11.97 -0.81
CA LEU A 165 11.16 11.07 -1.14
C LEU A 165 12.49 11.82 -1.35
N THR A 166 12.42 13.05 -1.86
CA THR A 166 13.58 13.94 -2.00
C THR A 166 14.25 14.35 -0.69
N SER A 167 13.59 14.13 0.43
CA SER A 167 14.15 14.35 1.78
C SER A 167 14.83 13.11 2.35
N SER A 168 14.73 11.97 1.67
CA SER A 168 15.49 10.75 1.97
C SER A 168 16.77 10.68 1.12
N SER A 169 17.61 9.69 1.37
CA SER A 169 18.78 9.42 0.53
C SER A 169 18.47 8.56 -0.71
N VAL A 170 17.22 8.08 -0.86
CA VAL A 170 16.80 7.23 -1.97
C VAL A 170 16.34 8.06 -3.15
N SER A 171 16.82 7.73 -4.34
CA SER A 171 16.48 8.39 -5.61
C SER A 171 15.75 7.43 -6.55
N ILE A 172 14.69 7.91 -7.21
CA ILE A 172 13.99 7.13 -8.26
C ILE A 172 14.96 6.72 -9.37
N ALA A 173 15.88 7.60 -9.76
CA ALA A 173 16.83 7.32 -10.85
C ALA A 173 17.73 6.11 -10.54
N GLN A 174 18.11 5.92 -9.29
CA GLN A 174 19.03 4.87 -8.83
C GLN A 174 18.29 3.68 -8.20
N ALA A 175 16.96 3.77 -8.06
CA ALA A 175 16.17 2.71 -7.47
C ALA A 175 16.06 1.48 -8.38
N SER A 176 16.01 0.30 -7.74
CA SER A 176 15.93 -1.00 -8.39
C SER A 176 14.94 -1.91 -7.67
#